data_ef576105d11ce51ea51a91e5538e0aa2
#
_entry.id   ef576105d11ce51ea51a91e5538e0aa2
#
_cell.length_a   1.000
_cell.length_b   1.000
_cell.length_c   1.000
_cell.angle_alpha   90.00
_cell.angle_beta   90.00
_cell.angle_gamma   90.00
#
_symmetry.space_group_name_H-M   'P 1'
#
loop_
_entity.id
_entity.type
_entity.pdbx_description
1 polymer ?
#
loop_
_entity_poly.entity_id
_entity_poly.type
_entity_poly.pdbx_seq_one_letter_code
_entity_poly.pdbx_strand_id
1 'polypeptide(L)'
;MNAGTVTRLTPTQQAAAAKIACGIAHPGGVALLCGPQGVGKTTVLAHLASDSRLRSMSIESLEMEAWESAIASGRREFPDIVIADEAHLASDGGIARLLAACRGRRPSASVVLAGEGRLLTLVSRDSRVEQAVHLRAGLRPCTFHESRDLLANVQHDAAMPRPMNDETVLRIHEIAAGIPAAMQRLAGLAAVLAAAHPDRGLTAADIEALHRRLAPLAA
;
A
#
# COMPACT_ATOMS: atom_id res chain seq x y z
N MET A 1 2.36 13.44 -20.08
CA MET A 1 2.96 13.83 -18.80
C MET A 1 1.81 14.13 -17.86
N ASN A 2 1.31 13.12 -17.13
CA ASN A 2 0.27 13.32 -16.12
C ASN A 2 0.93 13.96 -14.90
N ALA A 3 0.47 15.14 -14.53
CA ALA A 3 0.77 15.75 -13.24
C ALA A 3 0.30 14.75 -12.17
N GLY A 4 1.24 14.06 -11.52
CA GLY A 4 0.95 13.06 -10.52
C GLY A 4 0.14 13.69 -9.40
N THR A 5 -1.10 13.29 -9.28
CA THR A 5 -1.93 13.57 -8.10
C THR A 5 -1.14 13.07 -6.90
N VAL A 6 -0.61 13.99 -6.09
CA VAL A 6 0.10 13.64 -4.85
C VAL A 6 -0.93 12.95 -3.96
N THR A 7 -0.93 11.63 -3.97
CA THR A 7 -1.83 10.83 -3.14
C THR A 7 -1.55 11.16 -1.68
N ARG A 8 -2.48 11.83 -1.03
CA ARG A 8 -2.37 12.18 0.40
C ARG A 8 -2.42 10.90 1.22
N LEU A 9 -1.36 10.64 1.97
CA LEU A 9 -1.33 9.51 2.90
C LEU A 9 -2.25 9.76 4.09
N THR A 10 -2.93 8.71 4.56
CA THR A 10 -3.62 8.75 5.86
C THR A 10 -2.60 8.85 7.00
N PRO A 11 -2.99 9.30 8.21
CA PRO A 11 -2.09 9.34 9.38
C PRO A 11 -1.42 7.99 9.65
N THR A 12 -2.17 6.88 9.52
CA THR A 12 -1.63 5.52 9.68
C THR A 12 -0.57 5.20 8.62
N GLN A 13 -0.79 5.58 7.36
CA GLN A 13 0.18 5.40 6.27
C GLN A 13 1.41 6.30 6.45
N GLN A 14 1.24 7.55 6.90
CA GLN A 14 2.34 8.46 7.20
C GLN A 14 3.24 7.90 8.32
N ALA A 15 2.65 7.39 9.39
CA ALA A 15 3.39 6.78 10.49
C ALA A 15 4.18 5.54 10.02
N ALA A 16 3.57 4.71 9.16
CA ALA A 16 4.25 3.54 8.58
C ALA A 16 5.40 3.98 7.66
N ALA A 17 5.20 4.98 6.78
CA ALA A 17 6.24 5.52 5.91
C ALA A 17 7.42 6.06 6.72
N ALA A 18 7.16 6.87 7.75
CA ALA A 18 8.20 7.41 8.62
C ALA A 18 8.98 6.31 9.34
N LYS A 19 8.28 5.27 9.81
CA LYS A 19 8.89 4.12 10.47
C LYS A 19 9.79 3.35 9.51
N ILE A 20 9.32 3.05 8.29
CA ILE A 20 10.13 2.37 7.27
C ILE A 20 11.35 3.22 6.90
N ALA A 21 11.17 4.52 6.63
CA ALA A 21 12.27 5.43 6.32
C ALA A 21 13.37 5.41 7.40
N CYS A 22 12.98 5.37 8.68
CA CYS A 22 13.92 5.22 9.79
C CYS A 22 14.67 3.88 9.73
N GLY A 23 13.98 2.78 9.42
CA GLY A 23 14.58 1.44 9.34
C GLY A 23 15.59 1.28 8.22
N ILE A 24 15.38 1.95 7.08
CA ILE A 24 16.28 1.90 5.92
C ILE A 24 17.35 3.00 5.90
N ALA A 25 17.32 3.93 6.84
CA ALA A 25 18.36 4.96 6.99
C ALA A 25 19.73 4.37 7.38
N HIS A 26 19.74 3.17 7.96
CA HIS A 26 20.96 2.45 8.29
C HIS A 26 21.37 1.56 7.13
N PRO A 27 22.63 1.62 6.65
CA PRO A 27 23.12 0.77 5.59
C PRO A 27 22.89 -0.72 5.90
N GLY A 28 22.35 -1.46 4.92
CA GLY A 28 22.04 -2.89 5.07
C GLY A 28 20.78 -3.17 5.91
N GLY A 29 19.99 -2.15 6.24
CA GLY A 29 18.76 -2.31 7.00
C GLY A 29 17.69 -3.11 6.23
N VAL A 30 16.96 -3.99 6.94
CA VAL A 30 15.82 -4.72 6.38
C VAL A 30 14.55 -4.33 7.14
N ALA A 31 13.56 -3.82 6.42
CA ALA A 31 12.29 -3.41 6.98
C ALA A 31 11.13 -4.20 6.35
N LEU A 32 10.13 -4.53 7.16
CA LEU A 32 8.88 -5.14 6.70
C LEU A 32 7.73 -4.13 6.74
N LEU A 33 6.92 -4.13 5.69
CA LEU A 33 5.64 -3.42 5.61
C LEU A 33 4.51 -4.45 5.40
N CYS A 34 3.74 -4.72 6.43
CA CYS A 34 2.67 -5.71 6.38
C CYS A 34 1.30 -5.06 6.51
N GLY A 35 0.32 -5.60 5.80
CA GLY A 35 -1.08 -5.17 5.90
C GLY A 35 -1.97 -5.87 4.89
N PRO A 36 -3.29 -5.84 5.07
CA PRO A 36 -4.22 -6.50 4.16
C PRO A 36 -4.17 -5.89 2.75
N GLN A 37 -4.76 -6.59 1.79
CA GLN A 37 -4.88 -6.10 0.42
C GLN A 37 -5.66 -4.77 0.38
N GLY A 38 -5.23 -3.83 -0.45
CA GLY A 38 -5.91 -2.54 -0.64
C GLY A 38 -5.74 -1.53 0.50
N VAL A 39 -4.95 -1.84 1.54
CA VAL A 39 -4.72 -0.92 2.67
C VAL A 39 -3.76 0.23 2.33
N GLY A 40 -3.10 0.18 1.15
CA GLY A 40 -2.21 1.22 0.65
C GLY A 40 -0.72 0.96 0.87
N LYS A 41 -0.28 -0.31 0.89
CA LYS A 41 1.16 -0.67 0.95
C LYS A 41 1.94 -0.02 -0.19
N THR A 42 1.51 -0.24 -1.43
CA THR A 42 2.14 0.34 -2.63
C THR A 42 2.14 1.87 -2.61
N THR A 43 1.11 2.51 -2.04
CA THR A 43 1.05 3.97 -1.86
C THR A 43 2.15 4.45 -0.90
N VAL A 44 2.36 3.73 0.20
CA VAL A 44 3.45 4.02 1.16
C VAL A 44 4.81 3.83 0.49
N LEU A 45 4.99 2.76 -0.30
CA LEU A 45 6.24 2.51 -1.03
C LEU A 45 6.53 3.59 -2.07
N ALA A 46 5.53 4.02 -2.83
CA ALA A 46 5.66 5.11 -3.79
C ALA A 46 6.03 6.45 -3.11
N HIS A 47 5.43 6.70 -1.93
CA HIS A 47 5.79 7.87 -1.12
C HIS A 47 7.25 7.81 -0.64
N LEU A 48 7.72 6.65 -0.18
CA LEU A 48 9.13 6.46 0.21
C LEU A 48 10.07 6.71 -0.96
N ALA A 49 9.74 6.21 -2.16
CA ALA A 49 10.55 6.43 -3.36
C ALA A 49 10.63 7.92 -3.78
N SER A 50 9.67 8.75 -3.37
CA SER A 50 9.63 10.19 -3.63
C SER A 50 10.13 11.05 -2.45
N ASP A 51 10.52 10.45 -1.34
CA ASP A 51 10.95 11.17 -0.13
C ASP A 51 12.23 11.96 -0.40
N SER A 52 12.18 13.25 -0.08
CA SER A 52 13.31 14.17 -0.29
C SER A 52 14.57 13.76 0.48
N ARG A 53 14.42 13.06 1.60
CA ARG A 53 15.53 12.56 2.43
C ARG A 53 16.29 11.42 1.76
N LEU A 54 15.68 10.73 0.80
CA LEU A 54 16.24 9.60 0.07
C LEU A 54 16.70 9.98 -1.36
N ARG A 55 16.63 11.26 -1.75
CA ARG A 55 16.93 11.73 -3.11
C ARG A 55 18.35 11.42 -3.59
N SER A 56 19.30 11.28 -2.68
CA SER A 56 20.69 10.94 -3.04
C SER A 56 20.90 9.44 -3.21
N MET A 57 19.89 8.62 -2.92
CA MET A 57 19.96 7.16 -2.96
C MET A 57 19.26 6.65 -4.22
N SER A 58 19.84 5.66 -4.87
CA SER A 58 19.17 4.93 -5.93
C SER A 58 18.12 3.99 -5.33
N ILE A 59 16.87 4.10 -5.78
CA ILE A 59 15.74 3.31 -5.29
C ILE A 59 15.15 2.54 -6.46
N GLU A 60 14.92 1.25 -6.29
CA GLU A 60 14.19 0.44 -7.25
C GLU A 60 13.12 -0.37 -6.55
N SER A 61 11.90 -0.22 -7.06
CA SER A 61 10.71 -0.92 -6.56
C SER A 61 10.18 -1.86 -7.64
N LEU A 62 10.18 -3.15 -7.34
CA LEU A 62 9.64 -4.20 -8.18
C LEU A 62 8.79 -5.14 -7.32
N GLU A 63 7.90 -5.88 -7.98
CA GLU A 63 7.26 -7.03 -7.35
C GLU A 63 8.29 -8.13 -7.05
N MET A 64 8.01 -8.94 -6.04
CA MET A 64 8.95 -9.99 -5.59
C MET A 64 9.32 -10.97 -6.70
N GLU A 65 8.36 -11.36 -7.55
CA GLU A 65 8.58 -12.25 -8.68
C GLU A 65 9.58 -11.67 -9.69
N ALA A 66 9.50 -10.34 -9.94
CA ALA A 66 10.43 -9.65 -10.82
C ALA A 66 11.85 -9.62 -10.23
N TRP A 67 11.99 -9.46 -8.91
CA TRP A 67 13.27 -9.58 -8.23
C TRP A 67 13.85 -10.97 -8.33
N GLU A 68 13.05 -12.02 -8.10
CA GLU A 68 13.49 -13.42 -8.24
C GLU A 68 13.96 -13.71 -9.67
N SER A 69 13.23 -13.26 -10.67
CA SER A 69 13.59 -13.38 -12.09
C SER A 69 14.89 -12.65 -12.43
N ALA A 70 15.05 -11.42 -11.94
CA ALA A 70 16.27 -10.63 -12.15
C ALA A 70 17.51 -11.30 -11.53
N ILE A 71 17.38 -11.87 -10.34
CA ILE A 71 18.45 -12.59 -9.66
C ILE A 71 18.80 -13.88 -10.43
N ALA A 72 17.80 -14.65 -10.85
CA ALA A 72 17.99 -15.87 -11.64
C ALA A 72 18.67 -15.60 -12.98
N SER A 73 18.39 -14.45 -13.61
CA SER A 73 19.04 -14.00 -14.85
C SER A 73 20.45 -13.42 -14.64
N GLY A 74 20.97 -13.49 -13.42
CA GLY A 74 22.34 -13.08 -13.11
C GLY A 74 22.54 -11.58 -12.90
N ARG A 75 21.50 -10.85 -12.49
CA ARG A 75 21.59 -9.43 -12.16
C ARG A 75 22.79 -9.14 -11.25
N ARG A 76 23.63 -8.17 -11.62
CA ARG A 76 24.87 -7.82 -10.91
C ARG A 76 24.79 -6.53 -10.12
N GLU A 77 23.94 -5.60 -10.53
CA GLU A 77 23.81 -4.28 -9.90
C GLU A 77 22.55 -4.18 -9.05
N PHE A 78 22.71 -3.67 -7.85
CA PHE A 78 21.62 -3.40 -6.92
C PHE A 78 21.62 -1.92 -6.53
N PRO A 79 20.45 -1.32 -6.37
CA PRO A 79 20.30 0.06 -5.89
C PRO A 79 20.68 0.18 -4.40
N ASP A 80 20.73 1.41 -3.89
CA ASP A 80 20.91 1.67 -2.46
C ASP A 80 19.73 1.16 -1.62
N ILE A 81 18.52 1.25 -2.20
CA ILE A 81 17.29 0.77 -1.58
C ILE A 81 16.57 -0.15 -2.56
N VAL A 82 16.39 -1.39 -2.15
CA VAL A 82 15.62 -2.43 -2.83
C VAL A 82 14.24 -2.49 -2.20
N ILE A 83 13.20 -2.27 -2.98
CA ILE A 83 11.81 -2.45 -2.54
C ILE A 83 11.23 -3.66 -3.27
N ALA A 84 10.83 -4.68 -2.50
CA ALA A 84 10.12 -5.85 -3.01
C ALA A 84 8.65 -5.78 -2.55
N ASP A 85 7.77 -5.36 -3.45
CA ASP A 85 6.33 -5.40 -3.21
C ASP A 85 5.80 -6.82 -3.43
N GLU A 86 4.63 -7.12 -2.90
CA GLU A 86 4.00 -8.45 -2.94
C GLU A 86 4.93 -9.58 -2.45
N ALA A 87 5.85 -9.29 -1.51
CA ALA A 87 6.84 -10.23 -1.00
C ALA A 87 6.23 -11.47 -0.30
N HIS A 88 4.94 -11.44 0.00
CA HIS A 88 4.20 -12.61 0.47
C HIS A 88 3.99 -13.68 -0.62
N LEU A 89 4.19 -13.35 -1.90
CA LEU A 89 4.15 -14.27 -3.02
C LEU A 89 5.51 -14.92 -3.32
N ALA A 90 6.55 -14.60 -2.55
CA ALA A 90 7.88 -15.17 -2.71
C ALA A 90 7.83 -16.71 -2.80
N SER A 91 8.65 -17.24 -3.69
CA SER A 91 8.93 -18.68 -3.77
C SER A 91 9.67 -19.17 -2.52
N ASP A 92 9.75 -20.47 -2.32
CA ASP A 92 10.48 -21.02 -1.18
C ASP A 92 11.95 -20.57 -1.19
N GLY A 93 12.36 -19.93 -0.08
CA GLY A 93 13.69 -19.32 0.06
C GLY A 93 13.91 -18.07 -0.81
N GLY A 94 12.91 -17.54 -1.52
CA GLY A 94 13.02 -16.36 -2.38
C GLY A 94 13.52 -15.12 -1.65
N ILE A 95 12.95 -14.84 -0.47
CA ILE A 95 13.38 -13.73 0.37
C ILE A 95 14.85 -13.89 0.79
N ALA A 96 15.25 -15.10 1.21
CA ALA A 96 16.64 -15.37 1.59
C ALA A 96 17.59 -15.16 0.42
N ARG A 97 17.21 -15.60 -0.79
CA ARG A 97 18.02 -15.37 -2.02
C ARG A 97 18.13 -13.89 -2.34
N LEU A 98 17.06 -13.10 -2.23
CA LEU A 98 17.09 -11.65 -2.44
C LEU A 98 18.08 -10.99 -1.46
N LEU A 99 17.94 -11.27 -0.16
CA LEU A 99 18.83 -10.71 0.87
C LEU A 99 20.28 -11.13 0.66
N ALA A 100 20.54 -12.39 0.30
CA ALA A 100 21.89 -12.88 0.00
C ALA A 100 22.49 -12.19 -1.25
N ALA A 101 21.70 -12.01 -2.31
CA ALA A 101 22.11 -11.30 -3.52
C ALA A 101 22.46 -9.83 -3.24
N CYS A 102 21.64 -9.13 -2.46
CA CYS A 102 21.92 -7.77 -2.01
C CYS A 102 23.22 -7.70 -1.22
N ARG A 103 23.35 -8.52 -0.17
CA ARG A 103 24.53 -8.53 0.71
C ARG A 103 25.82 -8.90 -0.02
N GLY A 104 25.77 -9.84 -0.95
CA GLY A 104 26.94 -10.28 -1.70
C GLY A 104 27.45 -9.27 -2.72
N ARG A 105 26.60 -8.35 -3.18
CA ARG A 105 26.94 -7.40 -4.27
C ARG A 105 26.93 -5.94 -3.84
N ARG A 106 26.07 -5.57 -2.91
CA ARG A 106 26.01 -4.24 -2.30
C ARG A 106 25.65 -4.37 -0.82
N PRO A 107 26.63 -4.64 0.07
CA PRO A 107 26.38 -4.88 1.49
C PRO A 107 25.66 -3.73 2.21
N SER A 108 25.78 -2.50 1.70
CA SER A 108 25.11 -1.31 2.22
C SER A 108 23.67 -1.16 1.74
N ALA A 109 23.19 -1.98 0.77
CA ALA A 109 21.83 -1.87 0.27
C ALA A 109 20.81 -2.19 1.37
N SER A 110 19.87 -1.29 1.58
CA SER A 110 18.72 -1.53 2.45
C SER A 110 17.58 -2.18 1.68
N VAL A 111 16.79 -3.02 2.35
CA VAL A 111 15.72 -3.78 1.73
C VAL A 111 14.39 -3.51 2.43
N VAL A 112 13.35 -3.19 1.66
CA VAL A 112 11.97 -3.11 2.14
C VAL A 112 11.19 -4.27 1.54
N LEU A 113 10.62 -5.13 2.38
CA LEU A 113 9.73 -6.21 1.98
C LEU A 113 8.30 -5.81 2.32
N ALA A 114 7.43 -5.67 1.33
CA ALA A 114 6.03 -5.35 1.55
C ALA A 114 5.13 -6.53 1.16
N GLY A 115 4.09 -6.78 1.95
CA GLY A 115 3.18 -7.89 1.67
C GLY A 115 2.06 -8.06 2.68
N GLU A 116 1.36 -9.17 2.55
CA GLU A 116 0.26 -9.56 3.44
C GLU A 116 0.73 -10.48 4.58
N GLY A 117 -0.21 -10.97 5.39
CA GLY A 117 0.09 -11.78 6.58
C GLY A 117 1.02 -12.98 6.32
N ARG A 118 0.93 -13.62 5.14
CA ARG A 118 1.85 -14.71 4.75
C ARG A 118 3.33 -14.29 4.79
N LEU A 119 3.64 -13.00 4.53
CA LEU A 119 5.01 -12.50 4.61
C LEU A 119 5.62 -12.73 6.00
N LEU A 120 4.86 -12.50 7.06
CA LEU A 120 5.32 -12.73 8.43
C LEU A 120 5.70 -14.21 8.64
N THR A 121 4.88 -15.13 8.11
CA THR A 121 5.16 -16.57 8.18
C THR A 121 6.40 -16.96 7.38
N LEU A 122 6.59 -16.40 6.18
CA LEU A 122 7.79 -16.65 5.38
C LEU A 122 9.06 -16.16 6.08
N VAL A 123 9.00 -15.00 6.71
CA VAL A 123 10.12 -14.43 7.47
C VAL A 123 10.44 -15.28 8.70
N SER A 124 9.45 -15.69 9.50
CA SER A 124 9.67 -16.46 10.73
C SER A 124 10.12 -17.91 10.48
N ARG A 125 9.89 -18.46 9.28
CA ARG A 125 10.38 -19.81 8.91
C ARG A 125 11.89 -19.89 8.64
N ASP A 126 12.52 -18.77 8.26
CA ASP A 126 13.98 -18.73 8.05
C ASP A 126 14.60 -17.81 9.10
N SER A 127 15.30 -18.40 10.05
CA SER A 127 15.94 -17.66 11.16
C SER A 127 16.94 -16.62 10.70
N ARG A 128 17.58 -16.81 9.54
CA ARG A 128 18.54 -15.85 8.96
C ARG A 128 17.80 -14.63 8.40
N VAL A 129 16.63 -14.85 7.79
CA VAL A 129 15.77 -13.77 7.32
C VAL A 129 15.19 -13.03 8.51
N GLU A 130 14.70 -13.74 9.51
CA GLU A 130 14.12 -13.15 10.71
C GLU A 130 15.10 -12.27 11.47
N GLN A 131 16.34 -12.76 11.67
CA GLN A 131 17.42 -12.00 12.31
C GLN A 131 17.86 -10.78 11.49
N ALA A 132 17.69 -10.83 10.17
CA ALA A 132 18.02 -9.71 9.30
C ALA A 132 17.00 -8.57 9.40
N VAL A 133 15.78 -8.84 9.82
CA VAL A 133 14.71 -7.84 9.92
C VAL A 133 14.91 -6.95 11.15
N HIS A 134 15.23 -5.70 10.92
CA HIS A 134 15.45 -4.70 11.99
C HIS A 134 14.17 -4.00 12.39
N LEU A 135 13.20 -3.90 11.46
CA LEU A 135 12.00 -3.12 11.68
C LEU A 135 10.77 -3.74 11.03
N ARG A 136 9.64 -3.65 11.73
CA ARG A 136 8.34 -4.09 11.24
C ARG A 136 7.33 -2.96 11.37
N ALA A 137 6.69 -2.58 10.26
CA ALA A 137 5.59 -1.64 10.21
C ALA A 137 4.33 -2.37 9.75
N GLY A 138 3.22 -2.17 10.47
CA GLY A 138 1.91 -2.70 10.12
C GLY A 138 1.01 -1.60 9.59
N LEU A 139 0.33 -1.84 8.48
CA LEU A 139 -0.80 -1.05 8.02
C LEU A 139 -2.09 -1.76 8.42
N ARG A 140 -2.99 -1.00 8.99
CA ARG A 140 -4.33 -1.45 9.38
C ARG A 140 -5.39 -0.72 8.55
N PRO A 141 -6.62 -1.24 8.46
CA PRO A 141 -7.74 -0.51 7.91
C PRO A 141 -7.90 0.86 8.58
N CYS A 142 -8.41 1.82 7.83
CA CYS A 142 -8.69 3.16 8.32
C CYS A 142 -9.69 3.13 9.48
N THR A 143 -9.48 4.00 10.46
CA THR A 143 -10.52 4.37 11.40
C THR A 143 -11.62 5.15 10.68
N PHE A 144 -12.78 5.31 11.29
CA PHE A 144 -13.86 6.12 10.70
C PHE A 144 -13.41 7.57 10.40
N HIS A 145 -12.63 8.17 11.29
CA HIS A 145 -12.08 9.51 11.09
C HIS A 145 -11.17 9.58 9.85
N GLU A 146 -10.22 8.65 9.72
CA GLU A 146 -9.34 8.56 8.55
C GLU A 146 -10.15 8.31 7.25
N SER A 147 -11.23 7.52 7.33
CA SER A 147 -12.12 7.26 6.20
C SER A 147 -12.86 8.52 5.77
N ARG A 148 -13.33 9.32 6.72
CA ARG A 148 -14.00 10.59 6.42
C ARG A 148 -13.07 11.55 5.69
N ASP A 149 -11.83 11.68 6.16
CA ASP A 149 -10.84 12.55 5.53
C ASP A 149 -10.44 12.04 4.12
N LEU A 150 -10.28 10.73 3.97
CA LEU A 150 -10.01 10.10 2.67
C LEU A 150 -11.15 10.36 1.68
N LEU A 151 -12.40 10.15 2.10
CA LEU A 151 -13.58 10.32 1.26
C LEU A 151 -13.85 11.79 0.92
N ALA A 152 -13.51 12.72 1.81
CA ALA A 152 -13.59 14.15 1.53
C ALA A 152 -12.65 14.54 0.36
N ASN A 153 -11.44 13.98 0.31
CA ASN A 153 -10.52 14.18 -0.81
C ASN A 153 -11.10 13.59 -2.12
N VAL A 154 -11.66 12.37 -2.08
CA VAL A 154 -12.29 11.74 -3.26
C VAL A 154 -13.44 12.59 -3.78
N GLN A 155 -14.28 13.14 -2.89
CA GLN A 155 -15.41 14.02 -3.25
C GLN A 155 -14.92 15.30 -3.91
N HIS A 156 -13.84 15.89 -3.39
CA HIS A 156 -13.22 17.08 -3.94
C HIS A 156 -12.67 16.82 -5.34
N ASP A 157 -11.90 15.75 -5.51
CA ASP A 157 -11.26 15.37 -6.78
C ASP A 157 -12.30 15.01 -7.86
N ALA A 158 -13.41 14.38 -7.45
CA ALA A 158 -14.53 14.07 -8.34
C ALA A 158 -15.49 15.24 -8.60
N ALA A 159 -15.22 16.43 -8.04
CA ALA A 159 -16.08 17.62 -8.13
C ALA A 159 -17.56 17.30 -7.85
N MET A 160 -17.82 16.53 -6.79
CA MET A 160 -19.18 16.11 -6.46
C MET A 160 -20.08 17.33 -6.17
N PRO A 161 -21.31 17.38 -6.73
CA PRO A 161 -22.18 18.55 -6.61
C PRO A 161 -22.62 18.81 -5.16
N ARG A 162 -22.67 17.77 -4.34
CA ARG A 162 -22.99 17.83 -2.91
C ARG A 162 -22.11 16.88 -2.10
N PRO A 163 -21.62 17.30 -0.92
CA PRO A 163 -20.83 16.43 -0.06
C PRO A 163 -21.70 15.28 0.48
N MET A 164 -21.07 14.13 0.69
CA MET A 164 -21.70 13.00 1.40
C MET A 164 -21.90 13.37 2.87
N ASN A 165 -23.05 13.02 3.42
CA ASN A 165 -23.30 13.16 4.85
C ASN A 165 -22.57 12.05 5.63
N ASP A 166 -22.46 12.22 6.95
CA ASP A 166 -21.73 11.27 7.82
C ASP A 166 -22.33 9.85 7.77
N GLU A 167 -23.64 9.70 7.58
CA GLU A 167 -24.31 8.40 7.44
C GLU A 167 -23.86 7.67 6.17
N THR A 168 -23.78 8.38 5.05
CA THR A 168 -23.29 7.84 3.77
C THR A 168 -21.80 7.45 3.86
N VAL A 169 -21.00 8.30 4.49
CA VAL A 169 -19.57 8.03 4.76
C VAL A 169 -19.40 6.81 5.65
N LEU A 170 -20.18 6.70 6.73
CA LEU A 170 -20.17 5.56 7.64
C LEU A 170 -20.53 4.27 6.88
N ARG A 171 -21.53 4.33 6.02
CA ARG A 171 -21.92 3.15 5.25
C ARG A 171 -20.86 2.68 4.27
N ILE A 172 -20.15 3.61 3.60
CA ILE A 172 -18.99 3.26 2.76
C ILE A 172 -17.89 2.63 3.60
N HIS A 173 -17.58 3.21 4.78
CA HIS A 173 -16.58 2.68 5.71
C HIS A 173 -16.90 1.24 6.15
N GLU A 174 -18.14 0.98 6.56
CA GLU A 174 -18.58 -0.34 7.01
C GLU A 174 -18.50 -1.39 5.89
N ILE A 175 -19.04 -1.08 4.71
CA ILE A 175 -19.02 -1.98 3.54
C ILE A 175 -17.58 -2.29 3.11
N ALA A 176 -16.72 -1.27 3.11
CA ALA A 176 -15.32 -1.42 2.74
C ALA A 176 -14.43 -1.95 3.88
N ALA A 177 -14.99 -2.19 5.08
CA ALA A 177 -14.25 -2.57 6.29
C ALA A 177 -13.03 -1.65 6.55
N GLY A 178 -13.16 -0.37 6.25
CA GLY A 178 -12.10 0.62 6.38
C GLY A 178 -10.93 0.45 5.39
N ILE A 179 -11.05 -0.40 4.36
CA ILE A 179 -9.99 -0.60 3.36
C ILE A 179 -9.99 0.55 2.34
N PRO A 180 -8.91 1.36 2.25
CA PRO A 180 -8.84 2.54 1.38
C PRO A 180 -9.21 2.28 -0.07
N ALA A 181 -8.68 1.24 -0.69
CA ALA A 181 -8.96 0.91 -2.09
C ALA A 181 -10.44 0.58 -2.34
N ALA A 182 -11.08 -0.12 -1.41
CA ALA A 182 -12.51 -0.44 -1.51
C ALA A 182 -13.37 0.80 -1.30
N MET A 183 -13.01 1.66 -0.34
CA MET A 183 -13.69 2.94 -0.10
C MET A 183 -13.61 3.86 -1.33
N GLN A 184 -12.41 4.03 -1.89
CA GLN A 184 -12.20 4.85 -3.08
C GLN A 184 -13.01 4.35 -4.28
N ARG A 185 -13.05 3.02 -4.48
CA ARG A 185 -13.85 2.41 -5.56
C ARG A 185 -15.34 2.68 -5.37
N LEU A 186 -15.89 2.47 -4.16
CA LEU A 186 -17.31 2.76 -3.87
C LEU A 186 -17.61 4.24 -4.02
N ALA A 187 -16.74 5.11 -3.50
CA ALA A 187 -16.92 6.56 -3.61
C ALA A 187 -16.84 7.06 -5.06
N GLY A 188 -15.94 6.49 -5.87
CA GLY A 188 -15.89 6.82 -7.30
C GLY A 188 -17.18 6.47 -8.04
N LEU A 189 -17.77 5.30 -7.76
CA LEU A 189 -19.07 4.92 -8.32
C LEU A 189 -20.22 5.77 -7.79
N ALA A 190 -20.18 6.12 -6.51
CA ALA A 190 -21.13 7.05 -5.90
C ALA A 190 -21.05 8.44 -6.53
N ALA A 191 -19.85 8.91 -6.88
CA ALA A 191 -19.67 10.18 -7.60
C ALA A 191 -20.33 10.16 -9.00
N VAL A 192 -20.22 9.06 -9.72
CA VAL A 192 -20.90 8.89 -11.03
C VAL A 192 -22.42 8.94 -10.84
N LEU A 193 -22.94 8.29 -9.79
CA LEU A 193 -24.39 8.33 -9.48
C LEU A 193 -24.83 9.74 -9.10
N ALA A 194 -24.03 10.47 -8.30
CA ALA A 194 -24.32 11.85 -7.92
C ALA A 194 -24.33 12.80 -9.13
N ALA A 195 -23.43 12.62 -10.07
CA ALA A 195 -23.38 13.40 -11.30
C ALA A 195 -24.62 13.16 -12.20
N ALA A 196 -25.17 11.93 -12.19
CA ALA A 196 -26.41 11.60 -12.91
C ALA A 196 -27.67 12.18 -12.24
N HIS A 197 -27.60 12.53 -10.95
CA HIS A 197 -28.73 13.04 -10.16
C HIS A 197 -28.32 14.25 -9.31
N PRO A 198 -27.94 15.40 -9.92
CA PRO A 198 -27.36 16.54 -9.21
C PRO A 198 -28.29 17.18 -8.19
N ASP A 199 -29.60 17.07 -8.40
CA ASP A 199 -30.62 17.65 -7.53
C ASP A 199 -30.84 16.85 -6.24
N ARG A 200 -30.34 15.62 -6.19
CA ARG A 200 -30.51 14.70 -5.07
C ARG A 200 -29.16 14.40 -4.39
N GLY A 201 -29.11 14.51 -3.07
CA GLY A 201 -27.95 14.04 -2.30
C GLY A 201 -27.86 12.51 -2.30
N LEU A 202 -26.64 11.99 -2.20
CA LEU A 202 -26.40 10.55 -1.99
C LEU A 202 -26.86 10.13 -0.59
N THR A 203 -27.45 8.95 -0.51
CA THR A 203 -27.90 8.33 0.74
C THR A 203 -27.14 7.02 1.02
N ALA A 204 -27.19 6.55 2.26
CA ALA A 204 -26.66 5.24 2.63
C ALA A 204 -27.30 4.09 1.81
N ALA A 205 -28.61 4.20 1.51
CA ALA A 205 -29.33 3.22 0.69
C ALA A 205 -28.79 3.16 -0.75
N ASP A 206 -28.35 4.28 -1.32
CA ASP A 206 -27.72 4.31 -2.65
C ASP A 206 -26.40 3.53 -2.64
N ILE A 207 -25.61 3.69 -1.59
CA ILE A 207 -24.34 2.96 -1.42
C ILE A 207 -24.59 1.45 -1.29
N GLU A 208 -25.59 1.05 -0.53
CA GLU A 208 -25.98 -0.36 -0.42
C GLU A 208 -26.45 -0.94 -1.76
N ALA A 209 -27.23 -0.18 -2.52
CA ALA A 209 -27.68 -0.61 -3.84
C ALA A 209 -26.51 -0.76 -4.82
N LEU A 210 -25.54 0.16 -4.80
CA LEU A 210 -24.30 0.04 -5.56
C LEU A 210 -23.51 -1.20 -5.17
N HIS A 211 -23.31 -1.42 -3.86
CA HIS A 211 -22.57 -2.58 -3.36
C HIS A 211 -23.23 -3.89 -3.79
N ARG A 212 -24.53 -4.03 -3.63
CA ARG A 212 -25.28 -5.23 -4.05
C ARG A 212 -25.15 -5.54 -5.54
N ARG A 213 -25.08 -4.51 -6.39
CA ARG A 213 -24.89 -4.68 -7.85
C ARG A 213 -23.47 -5.08 -8.22
N LEU A 214 -22.49 -4.74 -7.38
CA LEU A 214 -21.08 -5.07 -7.59
C LEU A 214 -20.67 -6.39 -6.95
N ALA A 215 -21.44 -6.87 -5.96
CA ALA A 215 -21.21 -8.18 -5.38
C ALA A 215 -21.42 -9.22 -6.50
N PRO A 216 -20.46 -10.11 -6.79
CA PRO A 216 -20.68 -11.21 -7.72
C PRO A 216 -21.90 -11.97 -7.22
N LEU A 217 -22.85 -12.25 -8.14
CA LEU A 217 -23.93 -13.18 -7.86
C LEU A 217 -23.26 -14.47 -7.33
N ALA A 218 -23.51 -14.75 -6.05
CA ALA A 218 -23.09 -16.00 -5.47
C ALA A 218 -23.77 -17.12 -6.28
N ALA A 219 -22.96 -17.79 -7.09
CA ALA A 219 -23.38 -18.95 -7.87
C ALA A 219 -23.48 -20.15 -6.94
#